data_5add365e47288e817a780059f3e5f54f
#
_entry.id   5add365e47288e817a780059f3e5f54f
#
_cell.length_a   1.000
_cell.length_b   1.000
_cell.length_c   1.000
_cell.angle_alpha   90.00
_cell.angle_beta   90.00
_cell.angle_gamma   90.00
#
_symmetry.space_group_name_H-M   'P 1'
#
loop_
_entity.id
_entity.type
_entity.pdbx_description
1 polymer ?
#
loop_
_entity_poly.entity_id
_entity_poly.type
_entity_poly.pdbx_seq_one_letter_code
_entity_poly.pdbx_strand_id
1 'polypeptide(L)'
;MLAMTPYVIHGPLGEPSVANQGFMNNPGFVVTRTGVVVIDPGSSVAAGRMVLRQIRNVTRKPVTHVLDTHVHGDHWLGNQAIFEAYPQARLMAHPDMIRKASDGEAALWVGLMDRLTQGYTKGTRAVIPTVPVSENQHFTTGGITFRILAPANAHSKTDIMIEVVQDAVVFTGDNVLNQRIARLDDGTFKGSIAACDRAIAVKARHYVPGHGKTANAKMVQAYRDYMATLMAEVQRQYDAGKSDFEMKDAVAAELGAYRDWSGFNEQLGKHISLAVLEIEAM
;
A
#
# COMPACT_ATOMS: atom_id res chain seq x y z
N MET A 1 32.35 3.59 1.76
CA MET A 1 31.13 3.12 2.41
C MET A 1 30.03 3.25 1.38
N LEU A 2 29.49 2.16 0.83
CA LEU A 2 28.32 2.25 -0.06
C LEU A 2 27.16 2.83 0.76
N ALA A 3 26.54 3.89 0.26
CA ALA A 3 25.32 4.42 0.86
C ALA A 3 24.26 3.30 0.86
N MET A 4 23.79 2.92 2.01
CA MET A 4 22.72 1.94 2.19
C MET A 4 21.42 2.72 2.04
N THR A 5 20.96 2.89 0.80
CA THR A 5 19.82 3.76 0.47
C THR A 5 18.65 2.90 0.02
N PRO A 6 17.43 3.14 0.52
CA PRO A 6 16.23 2.56 -0.05
C PRO A 6 16.05 2.97 -1.52
N TYR A 7 15.70 2.02 -2.35
CA TYR A 7 15.35 2.20 -3.76
C TYR A 7 13.85 2.00 -3.93
N VAL A 8 13.23 2.80 -4.80
CA VAL A 8 11.80 2.72 -5.10
C VAL A 8 11.61 2.66 -6.61
N ILE A 9 10.76 1.74 -7.05
CA ILE A 9 10.34 1.62 -8.44
C ILE A 9 8.91 2.17 -8.50
N HIS A 10 8.74 3.40 -9.03
CA HIS A 10 7.41 3.99 -9.09
C HIS A 10 6.59 3.42 -10.23
N GLY A 11 5.46 2.80 -9.89
CA GLY A 11 4.45 2.39 -10.86
C GLY A 11 3.66 3.58 -11.42
N PRO A 12 3.00 3.41 -12.56
CA PRO A 12 2.06 4.41 -13.08
C PRO A 12 0.83 4.52 -12.16
N LEU A 13 0.24 5.71 -12.09
CA LEU A 13 -1.07 5.88 -11.48
C LEU A 13 -2.16 5.25 -12.37
N GLY A 14 -3.17 4.67 -11.75
CA GLY A 14 -4.29 4.07 -12.45
C GLY A 14 -4.59 2.65 -11.93
N GLU A 15 -5.66 2.06 -12.47
CA GLU A 15 -6.07 0.69 -12.16
C GLU A 15 -5.27 -0.33 -13.00
N PRO A 16 -5.24 -1.62 -12.58
CA PRO A 16 -4.63 -2.68 -13.37
C PRO A 16 -5.24 -2.73 -14.77
N SER A 17 -4.41 -2.85 -15.80
CA SER A 17 -4.86 -2.84 -17.19
C SER A 17 -3.87 -3.57 -18.09
N VAL A 18 -4.27 -3.79 -19.35
CA VAL A 18 -3.38 -4.28 -20.39
C VAL A 18 -2.19 -3.34 -20.60
N ALA A 19 -2.43 -2.02 -20.56
CA ALA A 19 -1.42 -1.01 -20.84
C ALA A 19 -0.27 -1.00 -19.82
N ASN A 20 -0.59 -1.18 -18.52
CA ASN A 20 0.41 -1.26 -17.47
C ASN A 20 0.79 -2.71 -17.08
N GLN A 21 0.19 -3.71 -17.75
CA GLN A 21 0.42 -5.13 -17.49
C GLN A 21 0.19 -5.53 -16.02
N GLY A 22 -0.68 -4.79 -15.34
CA GLY A 22 -0.99 -4.92 -13.93
C GLY A 22 0.02 -4.26 -12.98
N PHE A 23 1.16 -3.75 -13.47
CA PHE A 23 2.13 -3.05 -12.64
C PHE A 23 1.65 -1.63 -12.32
N MET A 24 1.45 -1.31 -11.04
CA MET A 24 0.90 -0.02 -10.63
C MET A 24 1.35 0.43 -9.23
N ASN A 25 1.81 -0.48 -8.38
CA ASN A 25 2.31 -0.15 -7.04
C ASN A 25 3.75 0.39 -7.06
N ASN A 26 4.28 0.71 -5.91
CA ASN A 26 5.65 1.18 -5.70
C ASN A 26 6.51 0.13 -4.98
N PRO A 27 7.02 -0.90 -5.66
CA PRO A 27 7.97 -1.81 -5.04
C PRO A 27 9.19 -1.07 -4.52
N GLY A 28 9.61 -1.43 -3.31
CA GLY A 28 10.84 -0.93 -2.73
C GLY A 28 11.85 -2.02 -2.43
N PHE A 29 13.12 -1.64 -2.35
CA PHE A 29 14.13 -2.53 -1.78
C PHE A 29 15.25 -1.77 -1.07
N VAL A 30 15.79 -2.40 -0.04
CA VAL A 30 16.87 -1.86 0.78
C VAL A 30 18.06 -2.80 0.69
N VAL A 31 19.20 -2.29 0.23
CA VAL A 31 20.46 -3.06 0.18
C VAL A 31 21.16 -2.96 1.52
N THR A 32 21.29 -4.07 2.20
CA THR A 32 21.97 -4.18 3.51
C THR A 32 23.38 -4.78 3.35
N ARG A 33 24.13 -4.92 4.44
CA ARG A 33 25.46 -5.58 4.36
C ARG A 33 25.36 -7.05 3.98
N THR A 34 24.30 -7.74 4.39
CA THR A 34 24.18 -9.21 4.27
C THR A 34 23.20 -9.67 3.18
N GLY A 35 22.41 -8.77 2.60
CA GLY A 35 21.40 -9.11 1.60
C GLY A 35 20.51 -7.94 1.24
N VAL A 36 19.39 -8.23 0.62
CA VAL A 36 18.37 -7.27 0.21
C VAL A 36 17.06 -7.56 0.93
N VAL A 37 16.41 -6.50 1.42
CA VAL A 37 15.02 -6.54 1.91
C VAL A 37 14.15 -5.91 0.85
N VAL A 38 13.12 -6.61 0.39
CA VAL A 38 12.14 -6.14 -0.59
C VAL A 38 10.86 -5.74 0.13
N ILE A 39 10.19 -4.69 -0.33
CA ILE A 39 8.88 -4.26 0.14
C ILE A 39 7.95 -4.27 -1.07
N ASP A 40 6.80 -4.95 -0.96
CA ASP A 40 5.74 -5.01 -1.95
C ASP A 40 6.23 -5.33 -3.38
N PRO A 41 6.64 -6.57 -3.69
CA PRO A 41 7.27 -6.91 -4.97
C PRO A 41 6.36 -6.83 -6.20
N GLY A 42 5.12 -6.39 -6.05
CA GLY A 42 4.23 -6.10 -7.16
C GLY A 42 3.15 -7.14 -7.43
N SER A 43 2.43 -6.89 -8.50
CA SER A 43 1.13 -7.47 -8.85
C SER A 43 1.16 -8.84 -9.51
N SER A 44 2.32 -9.35 -9.86
CA SER A 44 2.46 -10.58 -10.65
C SER A 44 3.87 -11.15 -10.60
N VAL A 45 4.03 -12.39 -11.07
CA VAL A 45 5.35 -12.98 -11.26
C VAL A 45 6.23 -12.14 -12.20
N ALA A 46 5.63 -11.50 -13.22
CA ALA A 46 6.34 -10.63 -14.14
C ALA A 46 6.83 -9.35 -13.46
N ALA A 47 6.00 -8.73 -12.60
CA ALA A 47 6.38 -7.58 -11.78
C ALA A 47 7.52 -7.95 -10.81
N GLY A 48 7.40 -9.06 -10.08
CA GLY A 48 8.47 -9.55 -9.21
C GLY A 48 9.80 -9.82 -9.94
N ARG A 49 9.73 -10.36 -11.16
CA ARG A 49 10.93 -10.52 -12.02
C ARG A 49 11.52 -9.18 -12.45
N MET A 50 10.67 -8.18 -12.67
CA MET A 50 11.13 -6.80 -12.94
C MET A 50 11.87 -6.25 -11.71
N VAL A 51 11.32 -6.38 -10.50
CA VAL A 51 11.98 -5.99 -9.25
C VAL A 51 13.33 -6.68 -9.09
N LEU A 52 13.41 -7.98 -9.34
CA LEU A 52 14.70 -8.71 -9.32
C LEU A 52 15.72 -8.18 -10.32
N ARG A 53 15.30 -7.78 -11.52
CA ARG A 53 16.20 -7.14 -12.50
C ARG A 53 16.74 -5.81 -11.97
N GLN A 54 15.88 -4.98 -11.35
CA GLN A 54 16.33 -3.71 -10.76
C GLN A 54 17.30 -3.93 -9.60
N ILE A 55 17.04 -4.91 -8.74
CA ILE A 55 17.99 -5.29 -7.67
C ILE A 55 19.35 -5.68 -8.26
N ARG A 56 19.37 -6.51 -9.32
CA ARG A 56 20.62 -6.96 -9.98
C ARG A 56 21.43 -5.82 -10.63
N ASN A 57 20.76 -4.73 -11.04
CA ASN A 57 21.44 -3.53 -11.54
C ASN A 57 22.20 -2.79 -10.42
N VAL A 58 21.80 -2.97 -9.16
CA VAL A 58 22.36 -2.30 -7.99
C VAL A 58 23.32 -3.21 -7.22
N THR A 59 23.00 -4.49 -7.05
CA THR A 59 23.78 -5.41 -6.22
C THR A 59 23.63 -6.87 -6.67
N ARG A 60 24.65 -7.69 -6.31
CA ARG A 60 24.62 -9.15 -6.49
C ARG A 60 24.22 -9.90 -5.21
N LYS A 61 23.91 -9.18 -4.12
CA LYS A 61 23.51 -9.79 -2.87
C LYS A 61 22.16 -10.49 -3.01
N PRO A 62 21.94 -11.61 -2.27
CA PRO A 62 20.67 -12.32 -2.30
C PRO A 62 19.53 -11.49 -1.66
N VAL A 63 18.30 -11.70 -2.09
CA VAL A 63 17.13 -11.28 -1.31
C VAL A 63 16.99 -12.19 -0.10
N THR A 64 16.88 -11.60 1.08
CA THR A 64 16.78 -12.32 2.36
C THR A 64 15.44 -12.16 3.05
N HIS A 65 14.76 -11.05 2.78
CA HIS A 65 13.45 -10.76 3.38
C HIS A 65 12.55 -10.09 2.35
N VAL A 66 11.26 -10.34 2.46
CA VAL A 66 10.19 -9.60 1.81
C VAL A 66 9.22 -9.15 2.89
N LEU A 67 8.74 -7.91 2.80
CA LEU A 67 7.69 -7.35 3.65
C LEU A 67 6.53 -6.97 2.75
N ASP A 68 5.37 -7.58 2.98
CA ASP A 68 4.16 -7.28 2.24
C ASP A 68 3.25 -6.40 3.11
N THR A 69 2.85 -5.24 2.61
CA THR A 69 2.16 -4.21 3.40
C THR A 69 0.72 -4.58 3.73
N HIS A 70 0.01 -5.24 2.81
CA HIS A 70 -1.39 -5.64 3.00
C HIS A 70 -1.83 -6.70 1.97
N VAL A 71 -3.08 -7.16 2.06
CA VAL A 71 -3.57 -8.32 1.31
C VAL A 71 -3.87 -8.06 -0.17
N HIS A 72 -3.93 -6.80 -0.63
CA HIS A 72 -4.27 -6.50 -2.02
C HIS A 72 -3.18 -6.98 -2.98
N GLY A 73 -3.61 -7.70 -4.01
CA GLY A 73 -2.70 -8.50 -4.85
C GLY A 73 -1.73 -7.72 -5.70
N ASP A 74 -1.98 -6.44 -5.95
CA ASP A 74 -1.05 -5.58 -6.68
C ASP A 74 0.24 -5.28 -5.89
N HIS A 75 0.28 -5.61 -4.61
CA HIS A 75 1.45 -5.41 -3.76
C HIS A 75 2.34 -6.65 -3.62
N TRP A 76 1.78 -7.86 -3.51
CA TRP A 76 2.53 -9.03 -3.06
C TRP A 76 2.53 -10.26 -4.00
N LEU A 77 1.74 -10.28 -5.06
CA LEU A 77 1.75 -11.43 -5.98
C LEU A 77 3.10 -11.65 -6.69
N GLY A 78 3.96 -10.63 -6.70
CA GLY A 78 5.36 -10.73 -7.10
C GLY A 78 6.24 -11.59 -6.20
N ASN A 79 5.77 -11.99 -5.01
CA ASN A 79 6.44 -12.92 -4.09
C ASN A 79 6.88 -14.20 -4.79
N GLN A 80 6.10 -14.68 -5.77
CA GLN A 80 6.44 -15.87 -6.53
C GLN A 80 7.83 -15.78 -7.17
N ALA A 81 8.12 -14.68 -7.85
CA ALA A 81 9.41 -14.51 -8.52
C ALA A 81 10.57 -14.43 -7.52
N ILE A 82 10.34 -13.78 -6.36
CA ILE A 82 11.33 -13.69 -5.31
C ILE A 82 11.60 -15.08 -4.72
N PHE A 83 10.55 -15.82 -4.38
CA PHE A 83 10.66 -17.16 -3.79
C PHE A 83 11.29 -18.19 -4.75
N GLU A 84 10.96 -18.12 -6.04
CA GLU A 84 11.58 -18.97 -7.07
C GLU A 84 13.10 -18.72 -7.16
N ALA A 85 13.54 -17.46 -7.03
CA ALA A 85 14.97 -17.09 -7.11
C ALA A 85 15.72 -17.28 -5.77
N TYR A 86 15.03 -17.09 -4.65
CA TYR A 86 15.59 -17.09 -3.29
C TYR A 86 14.64 -17.80 -2.31
N PRO A 87 14.54 -19.14 -2.36
CA PRO A 87 13.56 -19.91 -1.55
C PRO A 87 13.83 -19.82 -0.04
N GLN A 88 14.97 -19.29 0.39
CA GLN A 88 15.31 -19.04 1.79
C GLN A 88 14.91 -17.63 2.27
N ALA A 89 14.36 -16.78 1.37
CA ALA A 89 13.88 -15.47 1.74
C ALA A 89 12.69 -15.59 2.71
N ARG A 90 12.70 -14.81 3.78
CA ARG A 90 11.60 -14.76 4.76
C ARG A 90 10.52 -13.81 4.23
N LEU A 91 9.36 -14.35 3.92
CA LEU A 91 8.19 -13.56 3.49
C LEU A 91 7.37 -13.22 4.73
N MET A 92 7.24 -11.93 5.02
CA MET A 92 6.74 -11.38 6.28
C MET A 92 5.53 -10.47 6.00
N ALA A 93 4.48 -10.61 6.82
CA ALA A 93 3.28 -9.78 6.70
C ALA A 93 2.50 -9.73 8.03
N HIS A 94 1.45 -8.91 8.08
CA HIS A 94 0.49 -8.92 9.18
C HIS A 94 -0.16 -10.31 9.32
N PRO A 95 -0.39 -10.83 10.53
CA PRO A 95 -1.03 -12.15 10.73
C PRO A 95 -2.37 -12.29 10.01
N ASP A 96 -3.19 -11.23 10.03
CA ASP A 96 -4.48 -11.23 9.33
C ASP A 96 -4.34 -11.26 7.81
N MET A 97 -3.28 -10.67 7.25
CA MET A 97 -2.96 -10.81 5.83
C MET A 97 -2.69 -12.28 5.48
N ILE A 98 -1.83 -12.95 6.27
CA ILE A 98 -1.49 -14.36 6.08
C ILE A 98 -2.76 -15.21 6.14
N ARG A 99 -3.61 -15.00 7.14
CA ARG A 99 -4.88 -15.71 7.31
C ARG A 99 -5.82 -15.48 6.13
N LYS A 100 -6.14 -14.22 5.80
CA LYS A 100 -7.06 -13.89 4.71
C LYS A 100 -6.59 -14.43 3.36
N ALA A 101 -5.29 -14.29 3.05
CA ALA A 101 -4.72 -14.86 1.84
C ALA A 101 -4.90 -16.37 1.78
N SER A 102 -4.70 -17.08 2.92
CA SER A 102 -4.88 -18.54 3.02
C SER A 102 -6.35 -18.95 2.94
N ASP A 103 -7.27 -18.11 3.41
CA ASP A 103 -8.72 -18.36 3.44
C ASP A 103 -9.40 -18.09 2.06
N GLY A 104 -8.61 -17.77 1.01
CA GLY A 104 -9.11 -17.68 -0.36
C GLY A 104 -8.89 -16.32 -1.05
N GLU A 105 -8.58 -15.23 -0.33
CA GLU A 105 -8.35 -13.93 -0.97
C GLU A 105 -7.18 -13.96 -1.96
N ALA A 106 -6.16 -14.79 -1.72
CA ALA A 106 -5.07 -14.98 -2.65
C ALA A 106 -5.53 -15.44 -4.05
N ALA A 107 -6.45 -16.41 -4.11
CA ALA A 107 -6.99 -16.91 -5.38
C ALA A 107 -7.87 -15.86 -6.06
N LEU A 108 -8.65 -15.10 -5.30
CA LEU A 108 -9.47 -14.00 -5.80
C LEU A 108 -8.60 -12.92 -6.45
N TRP A 109 -7.51 -12.51 -5.80
CA TRP A 109 -6.58 -11.51 -6.32
C TRP A 109 -5.85 -11.99 -7.59
N VAL A 110 -5.37 -13.23 -7.62
CA VAL A 110 -4.76 -13.81 -8.83
C VAL A 110 -5.74 -13.78 -10.01
N GLY A 111 -6.98 -14.21 -9.78
CA GLY A 111 -8.03 -14.20 -10.82
C GLY A 111 -8.46 -12.79 -11.23
N LEU A 112 -8.50 -11.84 -10.29
CA LEU A 112 -8.84 -10.46 -10.58
C LEU A 112 -7.76 -9.79 -11.45
N MET A 113 -6.49 -9.93 -11.08
CA MET A 113 -5.37 -9.38 -11.83
C MET A 113 -5.29 -9.96 -13.25
N ASP A 114 -5.47 -11.27 -13.40
CA ASP A 114 -5.50 -11.92 -14.72
C ASP A 114 -6.63 -11.37 -15.60
N ARG A 115 -7.82 -11.20 -15.03
CA ARG A 115 -9.00 -10.67 -15.73
C ARG A 115 -8.83 -9.20 -16.14
N LEU A 116 -8.37 -8.32 -15.22
CA LEU A 116 -8.19 -6.90 -15.49
C LEU A 116 -7.07 -6.64 -16.51
N THR A 117 -6.08 -7.50 -16.57
CA THR A 117 -4.97 -7.40 -17.52
C THR A 117 -5.17 -8.22 -18.80
N GLN A 118 -6.35 -8.84 -18.99
CA GLN A 118 -6.67 -9.68 -20.12
C GLN A 118 -5.61 -10.79 -20.36
N GLY A 119 -5.15 -11.43 -19.26
CA GLY A 119 -4.22 -12.54 -19.30
C GLY A 119 -2.72 -12.15 -19.22
N TYR A 120 -2.34 -10.89 -19.13
CA TYR A 120 -0.92 -10.50 -18.98
C TYR A 120 -0.26 -11.04 -17.70
N THR A 121 -1.04 -11.23 -16.64
CA THR A 121 -0.54 -11.80 -15.38
C THR A 121 -0.67 -13.31 -15.30
N LYS A 122 -1.08 -13.96 -16.40
CA LYS A 122 -1.24 -15.43 -16.48
C LYS A 122 0.03 -16.15 -16.05
N GLY A 123 -0.15 -17.21 -15.27
CA GLY A 123 0.96 -17.99 -14.68
C GLY A 123 1.43 -17.47 -13.34
N THR A 124 0.87 -16.35 -12.85
CA THR A 124 1.08 -15.92 -11.47
C THR A 124 0.38 -16.88 -10.50
N ARG A 125 1.11 -17.30 -9.48
CA ARG A 125 0.63 -18.09 -8.34
C ARG A 125 0.87 -17.32 -7.07
N ALA A 126 -0.06 -17.34 -6.16
CA ALA A 126 0.15 -16.74 -4.85
C ALA A 126 1.19 -17.52 -4.04
N VAL A 127 2.23 -16.83 -3.57
CA VAL A 127 3.19 -17.33 -2.59
C VAL A 127 2.98 -16.53 -1.32
N ILE A 128 2.18 -17.11 -0.42
CA ILE A 128 1.68 -16.43 0.79
C ILE A 128 2.82 -16.28 1.79
N PRO A 129 2.98 -15.10 2.44
CA PRO A 129 3.91 -14.92 3.55
C PRO A 129 3.68 -15.93 4.66
N THR A 130 4.76 -16.34 5.33
CA THR A 130 4.70 -17.35 6.41
C THR A 130 5.24 -16.83 7.75
N VAL A 131 5.80 -15.62 7.76
CA VAL A 131 6.39 -15.03 8.97
C VAL A 131 5.52 -13.86 9.42
N PRO A 132 4.75 -14.00 10.50
CA PRO A 132 3.94 -12.91 11.02
C PRO A 132 4.82 -11.80 11.62
N VAL A 133 4.38 -10.56 11.46
CA VAL A 133 4.95 -9.39 12.12
C VAL A 133 3.90 -8.71 12.99
N SER A 134 4.35 -7.96 13.98
CA SER A 134 3.47 -7.28 14.93
C SER A 134 3.81 -5.80 15.06
N GLU A 135 2.87 -5.07 15.62
CA GLU A 135 3.00 -3.66 15.96
C GLU A 135 4.25 -3.39 16.79
N ASN A 136 4.99 -2.33 16.40
CA ASN A 136 6.26 -1.92 17.00
C ASN A 136 7.37 -2.99 16.99
N GLN A 137 7.20 -4.08 16.24
CA GLN A 137 8.28 -5.04 16.06
C GLN A 137 9.46 -4.39 15.34
N HIS A 138 10.66 -4.65 15.83
CA HIS A 138 11.91 -4.28 15.18
C HIS A 138 12.67 -5.54 14.77
N PHE A 139 13.28 -5.50 13.60
CA PHE A 139 14.31 -6.48 13.25
C PHE A 139 15.48 -5.79 12.54
N THR A 140 16.68 -6.31 12.74
CA THR A 140 17.89 -5.75 12.15
C THR A 140 18.54 -6.79 11.25
N THR A 141 18.83 -6.42 10.02
CA THR A 141 19.57 -7.24 9.08
C THR A 141 20.64 -6.43 8.37
N GLY A 142 21.85 -6.97 8.30
CA GLY A 142 22.98 -6.31 7.64
C GLY A 142 23.28 -4.87 8.12
N GLY A 143 22.89 -4.52 9.37
CA GLY A 143 23.11 -3.21 9.98
C GLY A 143 22.01 -2.19 9.73
N ILE A 144 20.90 -2.59 9.11
CA ILE A 144 19.69 -1.76 8.95
C ILE A 144 18.59 -2.30 9.84
N THR A 145 17.95 -1.40 10.58
CA THR A 145 16.81 -1.69 11.44
C THR A 145 15.52 -1.29 10.73
N PHE A 146 14.58 -2.22 10.70
CA PHE A 146 13.23 -2.02 10.20
C PHE A 146 12.27 -2.03 11.39
N ARG A 147 11.39 -1.04 11.48
CA ARG A 147 10.31 -1.00 12.46
C ARG A 147 8.96 -1.15 11.76
N ILE A 148 8.12 -2.03 12.30
CA ILE A 148 6.76 -2.26 11.81
C ILE A 148 5.80 -1.34 12.55
N LEU A 149 4.94 -0.68 11.80
CA LEU A 149 3.81 0.09 12.28
C LEU A 149 2.55 -0.57 11.72
N ALA A 150 1.70 -1.13 12.57
CA ALA A 150 0.47 -1.82 12.15
C ALA A 150 -0.73 -0.98 12.58
N PRO A 151 -1.24 -0.08 11.71
CA PRO A 151 -2.44 0.68 12.00
C PRO A 151 -3.65 -0.24 12.02
N ALA A 152 -4.56 -0.02 12.96
CA ALA A 152 -5.78 -0.80 13.05
C ALA A 152 -6.81 -0.34 12.01
N ASN A 153 -7.26 -1.23 11.13
CA ASN A 153 -8.37 -1.04 10.19
C ASN A 153 -8.31 0.30 9.43
N ALA A 154 -7.18 0.57 8.79
CA ALA A 154 -6.95 1.80 8.02
C ALA A 154 -7.39 1.61 6.55
N HIS A 155 -6.48 1.35 5.60
CA HIS A 155 -6.82 0.98 4.23
C HIS A 155 -7.46 -0.42 4.18
N SER A 156 -6.97 -1.31 5.04
CA SER A 156 -7.53 -2.64 5.30
C SER A 156 -7.27 -3.06 6.75
N LYS A 157 -7.79 -4.24 7.13
CA LYS A 157 -7.47 -4.86 8.45
C LYS A 157 -6.11 -5.54 8.49
N THR A 158 -5.37 -5.51 7.38
CA THR A 158 -4.13 -6.29 7.20
C THR A 158 -2.89 -5.43 7.08
N ASP A 159 -3.04 -4.11 7.29
CA ASP A 159 -2.01 -3.14 6.95
C ASP A 159 -0.82 -3.16 7.89
N ILE A 160 0.36 -3.01 7.28
CA ILE A 160 1.56 -2.56 7.96
C ILE A 160 2.22 -1.43 7.18
N MET A 161 2.89 -0.53 7.90
CA MET A 161 3.86 0.40 7.34
C MET A 161 5.25 0.01 7.83
N ILE A 162 6.29 0.26 7.05
CA ILE A 162 7.65 -0.17 7.34
C ILE A 162 8.57 1.06 7.42
N GLU A 163 9.12 1.34 8.58
CA GLU A 163 10.16 2.34 8.74
C GLU A 163 11.55 1.71 8.54
N VAL A 164 12.35 2.32 7.68
CA VAL A 164 13.80 2.09 7.56
C VAL A 164 14.49 3.13 8.41
N VAL A 165 14.84 2.75 9.65
CA VAL A 165 15.18 3.68 10.73
C VAL A 165 16.38 4.56 10.39
N GLN A 166 17.49 3.98 9.91
CA GLN A 166 18.73 4.73 9.66
C GLN A 166 18.59 5.74 8.50
N ASP A 167 17.72 5.45 7.55
CA ASP A 167 17.50 6.31 6.37
C ASP A 167 16.37 7.33 6.58
N ALA A 168 15.61 7.20 7.68
CA ALA A 168 14.41 7.99 7.97
C ALA A 168 13.41 7.95 6.80
N VAL A 169 13.11 6.73 6.31
CA VAL A 169 12.14 6.46 5.25
C VAL A 169 11.03 5.57 5.78
N VAL A 170 9.77 5.91 5.45
CA VAL A 170 8.61 5.06 5.74
C VAL A 170 7.96 4.61 4.44
N PHE A 171 7.83 3.32 4.24
CA PHE A 171 6.95 2.72 3.24
C PHE A 171 5.57 2.58 3.86
N THR A 172 4.59 3.25 3.31
CA THR A 172 3.26 3.35 3.93
C THR A 172 2.26 2.31 3.41
N GLY A 173 2.60 1.59 2.34
CA GLY A 173 1.59 0.87 1.59
C GLY A 173 0.45 1.80 1.22
N ASP A 174 -0.76 1.28 1.11
CA ASP A 174 -1.94 2.07 0.71
C ASP A 174 -2.59 2.85 1.86
N ASN A 175 -1.96 2.85 3.05
CA ASN A 175 -2.36 3.78 4.12
C ASN A 175 -2.15 5.25 3.73
N VAL A 176 -1.26 5.50 2.75
CA VAL A 176 -1.07 6.82 2.15
C VAL A 176 -0.85 6.66 0.65
N LEU A 177 -1.59 7.42 -0.14
CA LEU A 177 -1.40 7.54 -1.59
C LEU A 177 -1.04 8.97 -1.97
N ASN A 178 -0.34 9.13 -3.08
CA ASN A 178 0.02 10.45 -3.59
C ASN A 178 -0.65 10.73 -4.93
N GLN A 179 -1.51 11.75 -4.96
CA GLN A 179 -2.29 12.15 -6.14
C GLN A 179 -3.20 11.02 -6.69
N ARG A 180 -3.66 10.15 -5.79
CA ARG A 180 -4.61 9.09 -6.08
C ARG A 180 -5.59 8.92 -4.93
N ILE A 181 -6.85 8.62 -5.24
CA ILE A 181 -7.87 8.24 -4.29
C ILE A 181 -7.89 6.71 -4.18
N ALA A 182 -7.74 6.20 -2.96
CA ALA A 182 -7.78 4.76 -2.70
C ALA A 182 -9.18 4.19 -2.90
N ARG A 183 -9.27 2.91 -3.19
CA ARG A 183 -10.45 2.11 -2.86
C ARG A 183 -10.42 1.86 -1.35
N LEU A 184 -11.54 2.06 -0.67
CA LEU A 184 -11.62 1.93 0.79
C LEU A 184 -12.67 0.88 1.22
N ASP A 185 -12.89 -0.11 0.36
CA ASP A 185 -13.89 -1.16 0.60
C ASP A 185 -13.61 -2.01 1.85
N ASP A 186 -12.33 -2.17 2.18
CA ASP A 186 -11.84 -3.05 3.26
C ASP A 186 -11.37 -2.27 4.49
N GLY A 187 -11.44 -0.94 4.46
CA GLY A 187 -10.90 -0.06 5.47
C GLY A 187 -11.92 0.89 6.10
N THR A 188 -11.40 1.92 6.77
CA THR A 188 -12.19 2.98 7.40
C THR A 188 -11.53 4.34 7.24
N PHE A 189 -12.32 5.40 7.17
CA PHE A 189 -11.80 6.78 7.14
C PHE A 189 -11.09 7.13 8.45
N LYS A 190 -11.70 6.79 9.59
CA LYS A 190 -11.11 7.04 10.92
C LYS A 190 -9.77 6.32 11.09
N GLY A 191 -9.69 5.07 10.66
CA GLY A 191 -8.46 4.29 10.67
C GLY A 191 -7.39 4.87 9.74
N SER A 192 -7.78 5.30 8.52
CA SER A 192 -6.86 5.92 7.55
C SER A 192 -6.31 7.26 8.04
N ILE A 193 -7.14 8.10 8.68
CA ILE A 193 -6.70 9.34 9.33
C ILE A 193 -5.68 9.04 10.43
N ALA A 194 -5.98 8.07 11.30
CA ALA A 194 -5.09 7.67 12.38
C ALA A 194 -3.76 7.08 11.85
N ALA A 195 -3.80 6.32 10.74
CA ALA A 195 -2.60 5.80 10.10
C ALA A 195 -1.71 6.93 9.55
N CYS A 196 -2.31 7.96 8.93
CA CYS A 196 -1.60 9.15 8.48
C CYS A 196 -0.96 9.90 9.66
N ASP A 197 -1.70 10.15 10.74
CA ASP A 197 -1.20 10.79 11.95
C ASP A 197 -0.01 10.02 12.54
N ARG A 198 -0.11 8.70 12.54
CA ARG A 198 0.96 7.81 13.00
C ARG A 198 2.19 7.86 12.10
N ALA A 199 2.01 7.87 10.78
CA ALA A 199 3.10 8.02 9.84
C ALA A 199 3.82 9.37 10.05
N ILE A 200 3.08 10.47 10.18
CA ILE A 200 3.64 11.80 10.45
C ILE A 200 4.43 11.83 11.76
N ALA A 201 3.93 11.17 12.82
CA ALA A 201 4.58 11.11 14.14
C ALA A 201 5.96 10.43 14.10
N VAL A 202 6.26 9.61 13.09
CA VAL A 202 7.61 9.04 12.86
C VAL A 202 8.64 10.12 12.55
N LYS A 203 8.22 11.26 11.97
CA LYS A 203 9.10 12.36 11.53
C LYS A 203 10.15 11.91 10.51
N ALA A 204 9.75 10.98 9.63
CA ALA A 204 10.62 10.51 8.57
C ALA A 204 10.93 11.63 7.56
N ARG A 205 12.07 11.51 6.88
CA ARG A 205 12.47 12.42 5.82
C ARG A 205 11.69 12.19 4.53
N HIS A 206 11.43 10.93 4.22
CA HIS A 206 10.73 10.49 3.02
C HIS A 206 9.63 9.47 3.36
N TYR A 207 8.52 9.60 2.66
CA TYR A 207 7.40 8.67 2.71
C TYR A 207 7.19 8.09 1.31
N VAL A 208 7.21 6.78 1.22
CA VAL A 208 6.95 6.03 0.00
C VAL A 208 5.52 5.53 0.05
N PRO A 209 4.59 6.13 -0.70
CA PRO A 209 3.21 5.68 -0.75
C PRO A 209 3.09 4.36 -1.52
N GLY A 210 2.00 3.63 -1.34
CA GLY A 210 1.73 2.44 -2.14
C GLY A 210 1.62 2.76 -3.63
N HIS A 211 1.03 3.92 -3.95
CA HIS A 211 0.93 4.46 -5.32
C HIS A 211 1.26 5.94 -5.35
N GLY A 212 1.84 6.39 -6.48
CA GLY A 212 2.26 7.78 -6.68
C GLY A 212 3.70 8.05 -6.25
N LYS A 213 4.15 9.28 -6.34
CA LYS A 213 5.55 9.64 -6.12
C LYS A 213 5.90 9.71 -4.64
N THR A 214 7.09 9.25 -4.27
CA THR A 214 7.70 9.48 -2.95
C THR A 214 7.80 10.98 -2.66
N ALA A 215 7.45 11.38 -1.43
CA ALA A 215 7.51 12.77 -1.00
C ALA A 215 7.80 12.88 0.52
N ASN A 216 7.61 14.05 1.08
CA ASN A 216 7.77 14.33 2.51
C ASN A 216 6.41 14.29 3.25
N ALA A 217 6.40 14.65 4.53
CA ALA A 217 5.20 14.64 5.37
C ALA A 217 4.03 15.49 4.85
N LYS A 218 4.26 16.47 3.97
CA LYS A 218 3.17 17.26 3.38
C LYS A 218 2.26 16.41 2.49
N MET A 219 2.82 15.40 1.82
CA MET A 219 2.02 14.44 1.05
C MET A 219 1.10 13.63 1.97
N VAL A 220 1.63 13.14 3.09
CA VAL A 220 0.84 12.38 4.07
C VAL A 220 -0.27 13.26 4.66
N GLN A 221 0.07 14.53 4.96
CA GLN A 221 -0.90 15.51 5.44
C GLN A 221 -2.01 15.77 4.40
N ALA A 222 -1.66 15.93 3.12
CA ALA A 222 -2.65 16.15 2.07
C ALA A 222 -3.62 14.97 1.92
N TYR A 223 -3.11 13.73 2.00
CA TYR A 223 -3.96 12.53 1.96
C TYR A 223 -4.87 12.43 3.19
N ARG A 224 -4.33 12.70 4.38
CA ARG A 224 -5.08 12.80 5.63
C ARG A 224 -6.20 13.85 5.55
N ASP A 225 -5.87 15.04 5.04
CA ASP A 225 -6.81 16.14 4.95
C ASP A 225 -7.95 15.83 3.97
N TYR A 226 -7.67 15.13 2.86
CA TYR A 226 -8.71 14.59 1.99
C TYR A 226 -9.73 13.74 2.79
N MET A 227 -9.25 12.75 3.55
CA MET A 227 -10.10 11.86 4.34
C MET A 227 -10.88 12.62 5.42
N ALA A 228 -10.22 13.54 6.10
CA ALA A 228 -10.84 14.32 7.18
C ALA A 228 -11.89 15.31 6.66
N THR A 229 -11.62 15.99 5.54
CA THR A 229 -12.56 16.92 4.91
C THR A 229 -13.79 16.18 4.39
N LEU A 230 -13.59 15.00 3.75
CA LEU A 230 -14.70 14.18 3.29
C LEU A 230 -15.60 13.77 4.47
N MET A 231 -15.03 13.22 5.54
CA MET A 231 -15.79 12.79 6.72
C MET A 231 -16.54 13.94 7.36
N ALA A 232 -15.91 15.09 7.54
CA ALA A 232 -16.54 16.27 8.15
C ALA A 232 -17.73 16.79 7.32
N GLU A 233 -17.59 16.85 6.00
CA GLU A 233 -18.65 17.31 5.13
C GLU A 233 -19.79 16.29 5.02
N VAL A 234 -19.49 14.99 4.92
CA VAL A 234 -20.52 13.93 4.94
C VAL A 234 -21.27 13.96 6.25
N GLN A 235 -20.60 14.09 7.41
CA GLN A 235 -21.27 14.23 8.72
C GLN A 235 -22.24 15.44 8.73
N ARG A 236 -21.78 16.59 8.25
CA ARG A 236 -22.60 17.81 8.19
C ARG A 236 -23.85 17.62 7.33
N GLN A 237 -23.75 16.95 6.19
CA GLN A 237 -24.86 16.67 5.29
C GLN A 237 -25.81 15.61 5.89
N TYR A 238 -25.25 14.59 6.57
CA TYR A 238 -26.00 13.55 7.27
C TYR A 238 -26.85 14.16 8.40
N ASP A 239 -26.27 15.03 9.22
CA ASP A 239 -26.98 15.75 10.30
C ASP A 239 -28.10 16.67 9.77
N ALA A 240 -27.98 17.12 8.51
CA ALA A 240 -29.04 17.87 7.81
C ALA A 240 -30.11 16.96 7.18
N GLY A 241 -30.07 15.63 7.42
CA GLY A 241 -31.05 14.66 6.96
C GLY A 241 -30.96 14.28 5.49
N LYS A 242 -29.81 14.53 4.83
CA LYS A 242 -29.61 14.15 3.42
C LYS A 242 -29.18 12.69 3.29
N SER A 243 -29.64 12.06 2.22
CA SER A 243 -29.15 10.76 1.79
C SER A 243 -27.80 10.91 1.05
N ASP A 244 -27.01 9.83 0.99
CA ASP A 244 -25.65 9.84 0.41
C ASP A 244 -25.58 10.38 -1.03
N PHE A 245 -26.55 10.03 -1.88
CA PHE A 245 -26.60 10.50 -3.27
C PHE A 245 -26.89 12.01 -3.40
N GLU A 246 -27.51 12.65 -2.39
CA GLU A 246 -27.77 14.10 -2.35
C GLU A 246 -26.55 14.91 -1.88
N MET A 247 -25.55 14.25 -1.30
CA MET A 247 -24.37 14.90 -0.71
C MET A 247 -23.28 15.23 -1.75
N LYS A 248 -23.30 14.56 -2.92
CA LYS A 248 -22.17 14.51 -3.85
C LYS A 248 -21.63 15.89 -4.27
N ASP A 249 -22.52 16.82 -4.62
CA ASP A 249 -22.09 18.14 -5.11
C ASP A 249 -21.46 18.97 -3.99
N ALA A 250 -22.01 18.92 -2.78
CA ALA A 250 -21.48 19.63 -1.63
C ALA A 250 -20.11 19.07 -1.22
N VAL A 251 -19.97 17.74 -1.13
CA VAL A 251 -18.70 17.09 -0.82
C VAL A 251 -17.65 17.35 -1.90
N ALA A 252 -18.04 17.31 -3.19
CA ALA A 252 -17.14 17.63 -4.29
C ALA A 252 -16.67 19.09 -4.27
N ALA A 253 -17.47 20.02 -3.79
CA ALA A 253 -17.10 21.42 -3.65
C ALA A 253 -16.01 21.61 -2.60
N GLU A 254 -16.17 20.99 -1.42
CA GLU A 254 -15.18 21.04 -0.33
C GLU A 254 -13.86 20.33 -0.71
N LEU A 255 -13.94 19.28 -1.52
CA LEU A 255 -12.79 18.52 -1.99
C LEU A 255 -12.16 19.08 -3.29
N GLY A 256 -12.43 20.33 -3.63
CA GLY A 256 -11.97 20.96 -4.89
C GLY A 256 -10.48 20.85 -5.16
N ALA A 257 -9.63 20.89 -4.11
CA ALA A 257 -8.17 20.76 -4.20
C ALA A 257 -7.69 19.36 -4.65
N TYR A 258 -8.55 18.35 -4.62
CA TYR A 258 -8.23 16.95 -4.92
C TYR A 258 -8.83 16.45 -6.23
N ARG A 259 -9.53 17.33 -6.99
CA ARG A 259 -10.26 16.95 -8.22
C ARG A 259 -9.39 16.29 -9.29
N ASP A 260 -8.12 16.67 -9.34
CA ASP A 260 -7.16 16.16 -10.32
C ASP A 260 -6.47 14.87 -9.84
N TRP A 261 -6.80 14.38 -8.65
CA TRP A 261 -6.24 13.11 -8.18
C TRP A 261 -6.87 11.94 -8.94
N SER A 262 -6.03 11.00 -9.35
CA SER A 262 -6.46 9.78 -10.05
C SER A 262 -7.51 9.04 -9.22
N GLY A 263 -8.62 8.68 -9.84
CA GLY A 263 -9.74 7.98 -9.19
C GLY A 263 -10.72 8.89 -8.44
N PHE A 264 -10.55 10.23 -8.46
CA PHE A 264 -11.44 11.12 -7.71
C PHE A 264 -12.91 10.95 -8.13
N ASN A 265 -13.21 11.05 -9.42
CA ASN A 265 -14.58 10.97 -9.91
C ASN A 265 -15.20 9.59 -9.73
N GLU A 266 -14.39 8.55 -9.88
CA GLU A 266 -14.78 7.14 -9.78
C GLU A 266 -15.06 6.71 -8.33
N GLN A 267 -14.30 7.26 -7.37
CA GLN A 267 -14.40 6.84 -5.96
C GLN A 267 -15.27 7.76 -5.10
N LEU A 268 -15.49 9.02 -5.48
CA LEU A 268 -16.15 10.01 -4.64
C LEU A 268 -17.52 9.55 -4.12
N GLY A 269 -18.41 9.09 -5.01
CA GLY A 269 -19.73 8.62 -4.60
C GLY A 269 -19.67 7.44 -3.64
N LYS A 270 -18.75 6.51 -3.91
CA LYS A 270 -18.52 5.34 -3.05
C LYS A 270 -17.96 5.74 -1.69
N HIS A 271 -17.02 6.68 -1.66
CA HIS A 271 -16.47 7.21 -0.41
C HIS A 271 -17.56 7.90 0.43
N ILE A 272 -18.49 8.63 -0.19
CA ILE A 272 -19.62 9.23 0.53
C ILE A 272 -20.48 8.13 1.16
N SER A 273 -20.88 7.11 0.41
CA SER A 273 -21.69 6.00 0.95
C SER A 273 -20.96 5.24 2.05
N LEU A 274 -19.65 4.96 1.90
CA LEU A 274 -18.84 4.32 2.94
C LEU A 274 -18.72 5.19 4.20
N ALA A 275 -18.56 6.52 4.02
CA ALA A 275 -18.52 7.46 5.15
C ALA A 275 -19.84 7.52 5.91
N VAL A 276 -20.99 7.50 5.21
CA VAL A 276 -22.32 7.41 5.85
C VAL A 276 -22.43 6.12 6.67
N LEU A 277 -22.05 4.97 6.09
CA LEU A 277 -22.07 3.70 6.82
C LEU A 277 -21.14 3.70 8.05
N GLU A 278 -19.98 4.38 7.96
CA GLU A 278 -19.07 4.51 9.11
C GLU A 278 -19.68 5.42 10.21
N ILE A 279 -20.37 6.49 9.83
CA ILE A 279 -21.09 7.38 10.77
C ILE A 279 -22.23 6.64 11.49
N GLU A 280 -23.00 5.85 10.75
CA GLU A 280 -24.11 5.06 11.32
C GLU A 280 -23.65 3.94 12.26
N ALA A 281 -22.40 3.50 12.13
CA ALA A 281 -21.81 2.45 12.97
C ALA A 281 -21.14 2.99 14.25
N MET A 282 -21.05 4.32 14.43
CA MET A 282 -20.46 4.95 15.63
C MET A 282 -21.46 5.11 16.75
#